data_e54f0ac74789db0dec5b243f42e6547d
#
_entry.id   e54f0ac74789db0dec5b243f42e6547d
#
_cell.length_a   1.000
_cell.length_b   1.000
_cell.length_c   1.000
_cell.angle_alpha   90.00
_cell.angle_beta   90.00
_cell.angle_gamma   90.00
#
_symmetry.space_group_name_H-M   'P 1'
#
loop_
_entity.id
_entity.type
_entity.pdbx_description
1 polymer ?
#
loop_
_entity_poly.entity_id
_entity_poly.type
_entity_poly.pdbx_seq_one_letter_code
_entity_poly.pdbx_strand_id
1 'polypeptide(L)'
;MTFQRILASLALMLATVSTALAAQAVAPDSTGLSKGSVFAVPAPKVYTIKAGQPGQNKLLPRAYSGAPPQIPHDIGDFLPITAQSNMCIACHAVPDQWGKKREKGTPTPIPQSHYTDQRNAPGKVTDHLINARYNCNQCHVPQMDATPLVENTFSSRRAR
;
A
#
# COMPACT_ATOMS: atom_id res chain seq x y z
N MET A 1 40.86 10.46 -58.34
CA MET A 1 40.47 9.86 -57.03
C MET A 1 41.21 8.54 -56.94
N THR A 2 42.00 8.38 -55.90
CA THR A 2 42.90 7.20 -55.81
C THR A 2 42.09 5.99 -55.30
N PHE A 3 42.40 4.80 -55.81
CA PHE A 3 41.80 3.51 -55.44
C PHE A 3 41.68 3.32 -53.93
N GLN A 4 42.63 3.82 -53.16
CA GLN A 4 42.61 3.85 -51.67
C GLN A 4 41.40 4.60 -51.09
N ARG A 5 40.95 5.70 -51.69
CA ARG A 5 39.78 6.46 -51.19
C ARG A 5 38.47 5.71 -51.43
N ILE A 6 38.41 4.98 -52.54
CA ILE A 6 37.23 4.14 -52.81
C ILE A 6 37.13 2.97 -51.84
N LEU A 7 38.24 2.29 -51.56
CA LEU A 7 38.29 1.24 -50.55
C LEU A 7 37.95 1.71 -49.16
N ALA A 8 38.44 2.88 -48.72
CA ALA A 8 38.12 3.48 -47.42
C ALA A 8 36.62 3.82 -47.29
N SER A 9 36.02 4.38 -48.38
CA SER A 9 34.58 4.68 -48.41
C SER A 9 33.72 3.42 -48.35
N LEU A 10 34.15 2.37 -49.05
CA LEU A 10 33.41 1.08 -49.02
C LEU A 10 33.50 0.40 -47.67
N ALA A 11 34.66 0.43 -47.02
CA ALA A 11 34.84 -0.10 -45.65
C ALA A 11 34.00 0.68 -44.62
N LEU A 12 33.93 2.01 -44.76
CA LEU A 12 33.09 2.83 -43.86
C LEU A 12 31.59 2.55 -44.05
N MET A 13 31.12 2.36 -45.29
CA MET A 13 29.75 1.97 -45.57
C MET A 13 29.40 0.56 -45.02
N LEU A 14 30.31 -0.40 -45.15
CA LEU A 14 30.10 -1.72 -44.55
C LEU A 14 30.03 -1.68 -43.02
N ALA A 15 30.84 -0.85 -42.36
CA ALA A 15 30.85 -0.68 -40.91
C ALA A 15 29.54 -0.07 -40.40
N THR A 16 28.94 0.88 -41.12
CA THR A 16 27.65 1.49 -40.75
C THR A 16 26.47 0.58 -40.93
N VAL A 17 26.47 -0.35 -41.93
CA VAL A 17 25.44 -1.34 -42.15
C VAL A 17 25.48 -2.39 -41.02
N SER A 18 26.66 -2.77 -40.55
CA SER A 18 26.81 -3.78 -39.49
C SER A 18 26.26 -3.31 -38.13
N THR A 19 26.27 -2.02 -37.82
CA THR A 19 25.70 -1.48 -36.56
C THR A 19 24.17 -1.37 -36.59
N ALA A 20 23.56 -1.25 -37.77
CA ALA A 20 22.11 -1.19 -37.89
C ALA A 20 21.42 -2.55 -37.69
N LEU A 21 22.14 -3.65 -37.84
CA LEU A 21 21.62 -5.02 -37.65
C LEU A 21 21.65 -5.49 -36.20
N ALA A 22 22.26 -4.75 -35.27
CA ALA A 22 22.45 -5.18 -33.88
C ALA A 22 21.29 -4.84 -32.93
N ALA A 23 20.34 -4.04 -33.36
CA ALA A 23 19.18 -3.69 -32.54
C ALA A 23 18.00 -4.64 -32.81
N GLN A 24 18.12 -5.88 -32.39
CA GLN A 24 16.94 -6.74 -32.36
C GLN A 24 16.01 -6.25 -31.25
N ALA A 25 14.77 -5.92 -31.61
CA ALA A 25 13.76 -5.61 -30.63
C ALA A 25 13.54 -6.83 -29.72
N VAL A 26 13.61 -6.62 -28.43
CA VAL A 26 13.29 -7.67 -27.45
C VAL A 26 11.83 -8.04 -27.60
N ALA A 27 11.55 -9.33 -27.72
CA ALA A 27 10.16 -9.79 -27.82
C ALA A 27 9.36 -9.43 -26.55
N PRO A 28 8.08 -9.06 -26.67
CA PRO A 28 7.27 -8.64 -25.54
C PRO A 28 7.18 -9.69 -24.41
N ASP A 29 7.25 -10.98 -24.74
CA ASP A 29 7.21 -12.10 -23.81
C ASP A 29 8.55 -12.39 -23.12
N SER A 30 9.64 -11.77 -23.58
CA SER A 30 10.97 -11.84 -22.95
C SER A 30 11.32 -10.58 -22.14
N THR A 31 10.39 -9.59 -22.06
CA THR A 31 10.58 -8.40 -21.25
C THR A 31 10.02 -8.61 -19.84
N GLY A 32 10.84 -8.41 -18.83
CA GLY A 32 10.45 -8.47 -17.42
C GLY A 32 10.23 -9.88 -16.86
N LEU A 33 9.45 -9.97 -15.82
CA LEU A 33 9.18 -11.21 -15.07
C LEU A 33 8.01 -12.02 -15.64
N SER A 34 7.22 -11.43 -16.52
CA SER A 34 6.10 -12.12 -17.17
C SER A 34 6.62 -13.11 -18.23
N LYS A 35 6.03 -14.30 -18.24
CA LYS A 35 6.31 -15.33 -19.27
C LYS A 35 5.35 -15.27 -20.46
N GLY A 36 4.49 -14.28 -20.49
CA GLY A 36 3.51 -14.07 -21.55
C GLY A 36 3.62 -12.69 -22.20
N SER A 37 2.90 -12.50 -23.30
CA SER A 37 2.84 -11.23 -24.00
C SER A 37 2.31 -10.12 -23.10
N VAL A 38 2.97 -8.95 -23.10
CA VAL A 38 2.52 -7.75 -22.38
C VAL A 38 1.18 -7.20 -22.90
N PHE A 39 0.75 -7.63 -24.09
CA PHE A 39 -0.54 -7.26 -24.68
C PHE A 39 -1.67 -8.26 -24.34
N ALA A 40 -1.35 -9.40 -23.73
CA ALA A 40 -2.30 -10.44 -23.35
C ALA A 40 -2.27 -10.68 -21.83
N VAL A 41 -2.45 -9.61 -21.07
CA VAL A 41 -2.46 -9.69 -19.60
C VAL A 41 -3.84 -10.18 -19.15
N PRO A 42 -3.91 -11.29 -18.38
CA PRO A 42 -5.19 -11.73 -17.82
C PRO A 42 -5.77 -10.69 -16.88
N ALA A 43 -7.09 -10.57 -16.83
CA ALA A 43 -7.74 -9.70 -15.87
C ALA A 43 -7.32 -10.08 -14.42
N PRO A 44 -6.99 -9.11 -13.59
CA PRO A 44 -6.62 -9.39 -12.21
C PRO A 44 -7.80 -10.02 -11.47
N LYS A 45 -7.49 -10.91 -10.51
CA LYS A 45 -8.51 -11.47 -9.63
C LYS A 45 -9.16 -10.34 -8.82
N VAL A 46 -10.47 -10.27 -8.87
CA VAL A 46 -11.24 -9.36 -8.03
C VAL A 46 -11.37 -9.97 -6.63
N TYR A 47 -10.99 -9.22 -5.62
CA TYR A 47 -11.14 -9.60 -4.22
C TYR A 47 -12.28 -8.82 -3.58
N THR A 48 -12.96 -9.44 -2.62
CA THR A 48 -14.06 -8.81 -1.89
C THR A 48 -13.59 -8.28 -0.54
N ILE A 49 -14.13 -7.15 -0.12
CA ILE A 49 -13.95 -6.65 1.24
C ILE A 49 -14.72 -7.56 2.18
N LYS A 50 -14.10 -7.96 3.29
CA LYS A 50 -14.77 -8.79 4.30
C LYS A 50 -15.89 -7.99 4.96
N ALA A 51 -17.12 -8.38 4.66
CA ALA A 51 -18.28 -7.90 5.37
C ALA A 51 -18.30 -8.45 6.81
N GLY A 52 -19.04 -7.81 7.69
CA GLY A 52 -19.26 -8.26 9.07
C GLY A 52 -19.32 -7.11 10.04
N GLN A 53 -20.01 -7.33 11.14
CA GLN A 53 -20.14 -6.35 12.21
C GLN A 53 -18.82 -6.20 13.01
N PRO A 54 -18.61 -5.10 13.71
CA PRO A 54 -17.48 -4.93 14.62
C PRO A 54 -17.33 -6.14 15.57
N GLY A 55 -16.10 -6.66 15.66
CA GLY A 55 -15.78 -7.79 16.52
C GLY A 55 -16.00 -9.19 15.93
N GLN A 56 -16.60 -9.32 14.74
CA GLN A 56 -16.85 -10.63 14.10
C GLN A 56 -15.60 -11.20 13.43
N ASN A 57 -14.84 -10.37 12.72
CA ASN A 57 -13.68 -10.83 11.97
C ASN A 57 -12.39 -10.81 12.81
N LYS A 58 -11.51 -11.76 12.53
CA LYS A 58 -10.20 -11.85 13.16
C LYS A 58 -9.32 -10.68 12.67
N LEU A 59 -8.59 -10.06 13.60
CA LEU A 59 -7.58 -9.06 13.28
C LEU A 59 -6.39 -9.72 12.56
N LEU A 60 -6.00 -9.15 11.44
CA LEU A 60 -4.77 -9.55 10.77
C LEU A 60 -3.53 -8.95 11.48
N PRO A 61 -2.40 -9.66 11.50
CA PRO A 61 -1.16 -9.13 12.04
C PRO A 61 -0.67 -7.97 11.17
N ARG A 62 0.03 -7.03 11.79
CA ARG A 62 0.71 -5.95 11.06
C ARG A 62 1.83 -6.51 10.22
N ALA A 63 2.10 -5.90 9.07
CA ALA A 63 3.19 -6.30 8.18
C ALA A 63 4.56 -5.72 8.57
N TYR A 64 4.58 -4.61 9.31
CA TYR A 64 5.79 -3.94 9.78
C TYR A 64 5.50 -3.10 11.04
N SER A 65 6.56 -2.63 11.70
CA SER A 65 6.43 -1.75 12.87
C SER A 65 5.76 -0.43 12.48
N GLY A 66 4.71 -0.05 13.21
CA GLY A 66 3.94 1.16 12.91
C GLY A 66 2.93 1.02 11.76
N ALA A 67 2.82 -0.14 11.11
CA ALA A 67 1.79 -0.35 10.10
C ALA A 67 0.39 -0.04 10.65
N PRO A 68 -0.44 0.74 9.93
CA PRO A 68 -1.83 0.92 10.30
C PRO A 68 -2.55 -0.43 10.33
N PRO A 69 -3.27 -0.80 11.41
CA PRO A 69 -4.06 -2.02 11.40
C PRO A 69 -5.16 -1.93 10.35
N GLN A 70 -5.40 -3.04 9.66
CA GLN A 70 -6.51 -3.14 8.73
C GLN A 70 -7.84 -3.18 9.48
N ILE A 71 -8.90 -2.68 8.84
CA ILE A 71 -10.24 -2.61 9.41
C ILE A 71 -10.91 -3.98 9.26
N PRO A 72 -11.29 -4.66 10.36
CA PRO A 72 -11.83 -6.01 10.31
C PRO A 72 -13.35 -6.08 10.17
N HIS A 73 -14.04 -4.98 9.99
CA HIS A 73 -15.49 -4.89 9.87
C HIS A 73 -15.89 -4.08 8.65
N ASP A 74 -17.15 -4.16 8.26
CA ASP A 74 -17.71 -3.33 7.21
C ASP A 74 -17.67 -1.84 7.59
N ILE A 75 -17.43 -1.00 6.61
CA ILE A 75 -17.37 0.46 6.74
C ILE A 75 -18.21 1.17 5.66
N GLY A 76 -18.98 0.44 4.85
CA GLY A 76 -19.73 1.03 3.74
C GLY A 76 -20.61 2.19 4.18
N ASP A 77 -21.36 2.00 5.25
CA ASP A 77 -22.27 3.00 5.83
C ASP A 77 -21.56 4.15 6.57
N PHE A 78 -20.23 4.03 6.80
CA PHE A 78 -19.43 5.03 7.52
C PHE A 78 -18.70 5.99 6.57
N LEU A 79 -18.87 5.81 5.28
CA LEU A 79 -18.24 6.64 4.25
C LEU A 79 -19.30 7.49 3.51
N PRO A 80 -18.89 8.64 2.99
CA PRO A 80 -17.56 9.24 3.04
C PRO A 80 -17.24 9.93 4.39
N ILE A 81 -15.94 10.02 4.73
CA ILE A 81 -15.49 10.92 5.79
C ILE A 81 -15.47 12.34 5.21
N THR A 82 -16.13 13.27 5.89
CA THR A 82 -16.17 14.69 5.51
C THR A 82 -15.66 15.56 6.67
N ALA A 83 -15.47 16.86 6.43
CA ALA A 83 -15.07 17.77 7.50
C ALA A 83 -16.12 17.86 8.63
N GLN A 84 -17.38 17.55 8.34
CA GLN A 84 -18.52 17.61 9.28
C GLN A 84 -18.89 16.24 9.86
N SER A 85 -18.45 15.16 9.25
CA SER A 85 -18.85 13.80 9.64
C SER A 85 -17.72 12.80 9.52
N ASN A 86 -17.45 12.13 10.62
CA ASN A 86 -16.52 11.01 10.69
C ASN A 86 -17.05 9.97 11.67
N MET A 87 -17.75 8.97 11.16
CA MET A 87 -18.38 7.92 11.97
C MET A 87 -17.37 7.03 12.70
N CYS A 88 -16.12 6.95 12.24
CA CYS A 88 -15.09 6.16 12.91
C CYS A 88 -14.78 6.67 14.32
N ILE A 89 -14.75 7.99 14.50
CA ILE A 89 -14.46 8.59 15.80
C ILE A 89 -15.58 8.39 16.81
N ALA A 90 -16.82 8.22 16.38
CA ALA A 90 -17.96 7.99 17.26
C ALA A 90 -17.76 6.75 18.17
N CYS A 91 -17.09 5.72 17.65
CA CYS A 91 -16.79 4.50 18.41
C CYS A 91 -15.34 4.44 18.90
N HIS A 92 -14.37 4.99 18.13
CA HIS A 92 -12.95 4.79 18.40
C HIS A 92 -12.27 5.93 19.18
N ALA A 93 -12.89 7.12 19.28
CA ALA A 93 -12.35 8.23 20.06
C ALA A 93 -12.68 8.08 21.55
N VAL A 94 -12.06 7.10 22.19
CA VAL A 94 -12.27 6.75 23.60
C VAL A 94 -10.94 6.82 24.37
N PRO A 95 -10.38 8.04 24.58
CA PRO A 95 -9.07 8.22 25.22
C PRO A 95 -9.01 7.71 26.66
N ASP A 96 -10.11 7.66 27.37
CA ASP A 96 -10.23 7.06 28.70
C ASP A 96 -9.90 5.56 28.74
N GLN A 97 -9.85 4.88 27.60
CA GLN A 97 -9.46 3.48 27.48
C GLN A 97 -7.95 3.27 27.25
N TRP A 98 -7.17 4.33 27.12
CA TRP A 98 -5.72 4.20 27.00
C TRP A 98 -5.09 3.50 28.21
N GLY A 99 -4.20 2.55 27.92
CA GLY A 99 -3.52 1.77 28.96
C GLY A 99 -4.38 0.72 29.66
N LYS A 100 -5.68 0.68 29.42
CA LYS A 100 -6.56 -0.34 29.99
C LYS A 100 -6.53 -1.64 29.20
N LYS A 101 -6.81 -2.75 29.87
CA LYS A 101 -7.01 -4.05 29.22
C LYS A 101 -8.28 -3.98 28.36
N ARG A 102 -8.12 -4.31 27.08
CA ARG A 102 -9.24 -4.32 26.14
C ARG A 102 -10.20 -5.47 26.46
N GLU A 103 -11.46 -5.17 26.54
CA GLU A 103 -12.54 -6.15 26.65
C GLU A 103 -12.99 -6.62 25.24
N LYS A 104 -13.47 -7.86 25.17
CA LYS A 104 -13.99 -8.40 23.91
C LYS A 104 -15.24 -7.62 23.49
N GLY A 105 -15.30 -7.21 22.22
CA GLY A 105 -16.43 -6.46 21.68
C GLY A 105 -16.33 -4.95 21.84
N THR A 106 -15.36 -4.45 22.62
CA THR A 106 -15.15 -2.98 22.71
C THR A 106 -14.35 -2.46 21.53
N PRO A 107 -14.64 -1.24 21.06
CA PRO A 107 -13.85 -0.59 20.03
C PRO A 107 -12.38 -0.44 20.45
N THR A 108 -11.46 -0.57 19.51
CA THR A 108 -10.06 -0.28 19.81
C THR A 108 -9.88 1.23 19.91
N PRO A 109 -9.37 1.78 21.03
CA PRO A 109 -9.15 3.22 21.16
C PRO A 109 -8.13 3.71 20.13
N ILE A 110 -8.39 4.90 19.58
CA ILE A 110 -7.42 5.62 18.76
C ILE A 110 -6.21 5.93 19.65
N PRO A 111 -4.98 5.55 19.25
CA PRO A 111 -3.81 5.71 20.12
C PRO A 111 -3.38 7.17 20.26
N GLN A 112 -2.65 7.47 21.32
CA GLN A 112 -2.12 8.81 21.64
C GLN A 112 -1.36 9.46 20.47
N SER A 113 -0.72 8.66 19.61
CA SER A 113 -0.02 9.14 18.42
C SER A 113 -0.92 9.87 17.43
N HIS A 114 -2.23 9.66 17.46
CA HIS A 114 -3.21 10.38 16.65
C HIS A 114 -3.71 11.68 17.28
N TYR A 115 -3.39 11.88 18.55
CA TYR A 115 -3.61 13.08 19.34
C TYR A 115 -2.33 13.89 19.54
N THR A 116 -1.29 13.56 18.77
CA THR A 116 0.04 14.19 18.88
C THR A 116 0.44 14.75 17.52
N ASP A 117 0.76 16.03 17.47
CA ASP A 117 1.41 16.61 16.30
C ASP A 117 2.87 16.14 16.26
N GLN A 118 3.09 15.07 15.48
CA GLN A 118 4.41 14.44 15.35
C GLN A 118 5.46 15.34 14.70
N ARG A 119 5.03 16.41 14.03
CA ARG A 119 5.92 17.33 13.34
C ARG A 119 6.33 18.52 14.21
N ASN A 120 5.34 19.16 14.82
CA ASN A 120 5.56 20.44 15.51
C ASN A 120 5.66 20.30 17.03
N ALA A 121 5.02 19.26 17.61
CA ALA A 121 4.99 19.02 19.04
C ALA A 121 4.98 17.51 19.38
N PRO A 122 6.02 16.73 19.02
CA PRO A 122 6.01 15.27 19.12
C PRO A 122 5.89 14.71 20.53
N GLY A 123 6.21 15.49 21.55
CA GLY A 123 6.07 15.12 22.96
C GLY A 123 4.74 15.49 23.61
N LYS A 124 3.82 16.15 22.88
CA LYS A 124 2.57 16.67 23.46
C LYS A 124 1.36 15.94 22.93
N VAL A 125 0.65 15.22 23.79
CA VAL A 125 -0.67 14.66 23.50
C VAL A 125 -1.73 15.73 23.76
N THR A 126 -2.61 15.97 22.78
CA THR A 126 -3.72 16.91 22.88
C THR A 126 -5.00 16.19 23.31
N ASP A 127 -6.04 16.93 23.61
CA ASP A 127 -7.38 16.43 23.96
C ASP A 127 -8.25 16.12 22.73
N HIS A 128 -7.76 16.40 21.53
CA HIS A 128 -8.47 16.17 20.26
C HIS A 128 -7.57 15.51 19.22
N LEU A 129 -8.20 14.84 18.26
CA LEU A 129 -7.50 14.29 17.09
C LEU A 129 -6.86 15.41 16.28
N ILE A 130 -5.60 15.24 15.91
CA ILE A 130 -4.95 16.18 15.01
C ILE A 130 -5.51 16.06 13.60
N ASN A 131 -5.64 17.19 12.89
CA ASN A 131 -6.23 17.22 11.54
C ASN A 131 -5.55 16.27 10.55
N ALA A 132 -4.23 16.07 10.66
CA ALA A 132 -3.46 15.14 9.84
C ALA A 132 -3.86 13.66 10.03
N ARG A 133 -4.65 13.33 11.07
CA ARG A 133 -5.13 11.98 11.39
C ARG A 133 -6.65 11.84 11.31
N TYR A 134 -7.33 12.87 10.84
CA TYR A 134 -8.79 12.90 10.81
C TYR A 134 -9.38 11.99 9.73
N ASN A 135 -8.75 11.89 8.57
CA ASN A 135 -9.21 11.03 7.48
C ASN A 135 -8.64 9.60 7.64
N CYS A 136 -9.37 8.76 8.34
CA CYS A 136 -8.94 7.44 8.79
C CYS A 136 -8.64 6.49 7.62
N ASN A 137 -9.47 6.50 6.58
CA ASN A 137 -9.35 5.55 5.45
C ASN A 137 -8.19 5.87 4.49
N GLN A 138 -7.47 6.97 4.66
CA GLN A 138 -6.22 7.22 3.95
C GLN A 138 -5.09 6.27 4.39
N CYS A 139 -5.16 5.77 5.62
CA CYS A 139 -4.14 4.88 6.19
C CYS A 139 -4.71 3.51 6.59
N HIS A 140 -5.97 3.46 7.03
CA HIS A 140 -6.63 2.23 7.43
C HIS A 140 -7.50 1.72 6.29
N VAL A 141 -7.20 0.52 5.80
CA VAL A 141 -7.94 -0.12 4.71
C VAL A 141 -8.76 -1.31 5.23
N PRO A 142 -9.93 -1.60 4.65
CA PRO A 142 -10.68 -2.81 4.99
C PRO A 142 -9.90 -4.08 4.68
N GLN A 143 -10.10 -5.10 5.48
CA GLN A 143 -9.60 -6.44 5.19
C GLN A 143 -10.32 -7.02 3.96
N MET A 144 -9.56 -7.72 3.13
CA MET A 144 -10.07 -8.42 1.96
C MET A 144 -9.92 -9.94 2.13
N ASP A 145 -10.59 -10.70 1.29
CA ASP A 145 -10.48 -12.16 1.21
C ASP A 145 -9.22 -12.64 0.47
N ALA A 146 -8.32 -11.73 0.13
CA ALA A 146 -7.05 -12.05 -0.52
C ALA A 146 -6.15 -12.89 0.38
N THR A 147 -5.68 -14.01 -0.15
CA THR A 147 -4.63 -14.79 0.51
C THR A 147 -3.28 -14.14 0.23
N PRO A 148 -2.47 -13.82 1.25
CA PRO A 148 -1.12 -13.31 1.05
C PRO A 148 -0.28 -14.27 0.21
N LEU A 149 0.47 -13.74 -0.75
CA LEU A 149 1.40 -14.54 -1.59
C LEU A 149 2.62 -15.01 -0.79
N VAL A 150 2.96 -14.27 0.26
CA VAL A 150 4.10 -14.54 1.14
C VAL A 150 3.60 -14.51 2.58
N GLU A 151 4.09 -15.43 3.39
CA GLU A 151 3.76 -15.47 4.81
C GLU A 151 4.29 -14.22 5.53
N ASN A 152 3.45 -13.60 6.35
CA ASN A 152 3.87 -12.51 7.21
C ASN A 152 4.53 -13.06 8.48
N THR A 153 5.85 -13.00 8.53
CA THR A 153 6.66 -13.42 9.70
C THR A 153 6.89 -12.29 10.70
N PHE A 154 6.41 -11.09 10.44
CA PHE A 154 6.57 -9.96 11.34
C PHE A 154 5.72 -10.14 12.61
N SER A 155 6.36 -10.09 13.75
CA SER A 155 5.69 -10.04 15.05
C SER A 155 5.93 -8.68 15.70
N SER A 156 4.88 -7.84 15.75
CA SER A 156 4.93 -6.64 16.57
C SER A 156 4.66 -7.00 18.03
N ARG A 157 5.66 -6.93 18.90
CA ARG A 157 5.35 -6.79 20.33
C ARG A 157 4.62 -5.45 20.47
N ARG A 158 3.38 -5.50 20.95
CA ARG A 158 2.72 -4.26 21.39
C ARG A 158 3.63 -3.65 22.44
N ALA A 159 4.14 -2.45 22.19
CA ALA A 159 4.69 -1.64 23.27
C ALA A 159 3.57 -1.51 24.33
N ARG A 160 3.83 -2.04 25.51
CA ARG A 160 2.94 -1.94 26.67
C ARG A 160 2.94 -0.53 27.17
#